data_0e0ae267b0ce129db485dac1ef8bf8ef
#
_entry.id   0e0ae267b0ce129db485dac1ef8bf8ef
#
_cell.length_a   1.000
_cell.length_b   1.000
_cell.length_c   1.000
_cell.angle_alpha   90.00
_cell.angle_beta   90.00
_cell.angle_gamma   90.00
#
_symmetry.space_group_name_H-M   'P 1'
#
loop_
_entity.id
_entity.type
_entity.pdbx_description
1 polymer ?
#
loop_
_entity_poly.entity_id
_entity_poly.type
_entity_poly.pdbx_seq_one_letter_code
_entity_poly.pdbx_strand_id
1 'polypeptide(L)'
;MEQLTTIGLNHYLTLSAILLGFGLFAVMTRKNAIVVLMGVELILNAANINFLAFSKYNGGMEGVMFALFVIVIAAAEAAIALAIVINIFKIFKSVDVSSIDSMKE
;
A
#
# COMPACT_ATOMS: atom_id res chain seq x y z
N MET A 1 -8.44 15.80 31.34
CA MET A 1 -8.87 16.25 29.99
C MET A 1 -7.73 16.61 29.07
N GLU A 2 -6.66 17.20 29.60
CA GLU A 2 -5.47 17.50 28.79
C GLU A 2 -4.87 16.25 28.12
N GLN A 3 -4.89 15.12 28.83
CA GLN A 3 -4.32 13.85 28.29
C GLN A 3 -5.09 13.28 27.10
N LEU A 4 -6.37 13.64 26.94
CA LEU A 4 -7.19 13.15 25.83
C LEU A 4 -6.97 13.96 24.55
N THR A 5 -6.42 15.17 24.65
CA THR A 5 -6.17 16.05 23.51
C THR A 5 -4.71 16.05 23.05
N THR A 6 -3.80 15.46 23.86
CA THR A 6 -2.38 15.41 23.53
C THR A 6 -2.08 14.17 22.70
N ILE A 7 -1.60 14.38 21.48
CA ILE A 7 -1.21 13.30 20.60
C ILE A 7 0.16 12.78 21.03
N GLY A 8 0.24 11.50 21.39
CA GLY A 8 1.47 10.85 21.80
C GLY A 8 1.87 9.70 20.90
N LEU A 9 2.98 9.05 21.23
CA LEU A 9 3.50 7.91 20.48
C LEU A 9 2.44 6.81 20.35
N ASN A 10 1.70 6.52 21.40
CA ASN A 10 0.68 5.48 21.40
C ASN A 10 -0.43 5.74 20.38
N HIS A 11 -0.77 7.01 20.14
CA HIS A 11 -1.77 7.36 19.13
C HIS A 11 -1.31 6.98 17.73
N TYR A 12 -0.05 7.27 17.41
CA TYR A 12 0.52 6.91 16.11
C TYR A 12 0.66 5.40 15.95
N LEU A 13 1.09 4.70 17.00
CA LEU A 13 1.19 3.24 16.97
C LEU A 13 -0.18 2.58 16.80
N THR A 14 -1.21 3.11 17.45
CA THR A 14 -2.58 2.62 17.29
C THR A 14 -3.08 2.82 15.86
N LEU A 15 -2.85 4.02 15.30
CA LEU A 15 -3.22 4.30 13.92
C LEU A 15 -2.51 3.34 12.94
N SER A 16 -1.21 3.14 13.12
CA SER A 16 -0.46 2.23 12.27
C SER A 16 -0.93 0.79 12.39
N ALA A 17 -1.29 0.36 13.60
CA ALA A 17 -1.84 -0.98 13.82
C ALA A 17 -3.17 -1.18 13.10
N ILE A 18 -4.04 -0.18 13.12
CA ILE A 18 -5.32 -0.21 12.41
C ILE A 18 -5.09 -0.29 10.89
N LEU A 19 -4.18 0.53 10.35
CA LEU A 19 -3.85 0.50 8.93
C LEU A 19 -3.23 -0.84 8.52
N LEU A 20 -2.37 -1.40 9.36
CA LEU A 20 -1.79 -2.72 9.12
C LEU A 20 -2.89 -3.78 9.06
N GLY A 21 -3.84 -3.73 9.99
CA GLY A 21 -4.98 -4.64 10.01
C GLY A 21 -5.82 -4.57 8.75
N PHE A 22 -6.15 -3.37 8.29
CA PHE A 22 -6.90 -3.20 7.04
C PHE A 22 -6.10 -3.67 5.83
N GLY A 23 -4.81 -3.38 5.79
CA GLY A 23 -3.93 -3.83 4.70
C GLY A 23 -3.85 -5.34 4.63
N LEU A 24 -3.63 -6.00 5.74
CA LEU A 24 -3.60 -7.46 5.82
C LEU A 24 -4.95 -8.07 5.41
N PHE A 25 -6.05 -7.50 5.89
CA PHE A 25 -7.38 -7.95 5.53
C PHE A 25 -7.59 -7.88 4.01
N ALA A 26 -7.22 -6.77 3.39
CA ALA A 26 -7.37 -6.60 1.95
C ALA A 26 -6.52 -7.63 1.17
N VAL A 27 -5.26 -7.83 1.57
CA VAL A 27 -4.37 -8.77 0.90
C VAL A 27 -4.86 -10.21 1.04
N MET A 28 -5.38 -10.56 2.21
CA MET A 28 -5.78 -11.94 2.49
C MET A 28 -7.14 -12.32 1.92
N THR A 29 -8.04 -11.35 1.73
CA THR A 29 -9.43 -11.64 1.37
C THR A 29 -9.80 -11.32 -0.07
N ARG A 30 -9.01 -10.51 -0.76
CA ARG A 30 -9.36 -10.05 -2.10
C ARG A 30 -8.57 -10.78 -3.18
N LYS A 31 -9.25 -11.06 -4.28
CA LYS A 31 -8.64 -11.70 -5.48
C LYS A 31 -8.26 -10.68 -6.54
N ASN A 32 -8.78 -9.45 -6.44
CA ASN A 32 -8.47 -8.39 -7.39
C ASN A 32 -7.05 -7.87 -7.13
N ALA A 33 -6.21 -7.92 -8.15
CA ALA A 33 -4.80 -7.52 -8.04
C ALA A 33 -4.64 -6.06 -7.61
N ILE A 34 -5.53 -5.17 -8.06
CA ILE A 34 -5.48 -3.75 -7.69
C ILE A 34 -5.78 -3.57 -6.20
N VAL A 35 -6.78 -4.29 -5.68
CA VAL A 35 -7.13 -4.21 -4.26
C VAL A 35 -6.02 -4.79 -3.39
N VAL A 36 -5.39 -5.88 -3.83
CA VAL A 36 -4.22 -6.45 -3.14
C VAL A 36 -3.08 -5.45 -3.12
N LEU A 37 -2.81 -4.77 -4.23
CA LEU A 37 -1.80 -3.73 -4.30
C LEU A 37 -2.10 -2.59 -3.31
N MET A 38 -3.35 -2.15 -3.25
CA MET A 38 -3.77 -1.13 -2.28
C MET A 38 -3.56 -1.61 -0.84
N GLY A 39 -3.81 -2.88 -0.56
CA GLY A 39 -3.56 -3.47 0.74
C GLY A 39 -2.09 -3.46 1.12
N VAL A 40 -1.21 -3.80 0.19
CA VAL A 40 0.25 -3.72 0.38
C VAL A 40 0.67 -2.28 0.66
N GLU A 41 0.10 -1.31 -0.05
CA GLU A 41 0.37 0.12 0.19
C GLU A 41 -0.03 0.55 1.62
N LEU A 42 -1.15 0.06 2.12
CA LEU A 42 -1.56 0.33 3.50
C LEU A 42 -0.58 -0.27 4.51
N ILE A 43 -0.07 -1.47 4.25
CA ILE A 43 0.92 -2.12 5.11
C ILE A 43 2.21 -1.31 5.15
N LEU A 44 2.68 -0.85 3.99
CA LEU A 44 3.89 -0.02 3.90
C LEU A 44 3.68 1.34 4.58
N ASN A 45 2.50 1.94 4.45
CA ASN A 45 2.17 3.18 5.14
C ASN A 45 2.15 3.00 6.66
N ALA A 46 1.66 1.87 7.14
CA ALA A 46 1.69 1.55 8.57
C ALA A 46 3.13 1.51 9.09
N ALA A 47 4.04 0.87 8.35
CA ALA A 47 5.46 0.85 8.69
C ALA A 47 6.06 2.26 8.71
N ASN A 48 5.70 3.09 7.73
CA ASN A 48 6.19 4.46 7.64
C ASN A 48 5.73 5.32 8.83
N ILE A 49 4.48 5.17 9.23
CA ILE A 49 3.97 5.87 10.41
C ILE A 49 4.79 5.51 11.64
N ASN A 50 5.13 4.22 11.80
CA ASN A 50 5.97 3.78 12.91
C ASN A 50 7.36 4.39 12.86
N PHE A 51 8.02 4.39 11.71
CA PHE A 51 9.35 4.99 11.55
C PHE A 51 9.33 6.48 11.91
N LEU A 52 8.35 7.21 11.41
CA LEU A 52 8.23 8.64 11.68
C LEU A 52 7.89 8.93 13.14
N ALA A 53 7.00 8.12 13.73
CA ALA A 53 6.62 8.27 15.13
C ALA A 53 7.82 8.03 16.05
N PHE A 54 8.57 6.97 15.85
CA PHE A 54 9.76 6.69 16.64
C PHE A 54 10.82 7.77 16.48
N SER A 55 11.03 8.28 15.27
CA SER A 55 11.94 9.41 15.05
C SER A 55 11.52 10.64 15.84
N LYS A 56 10.22 10.97 15.78
CA LYS A 56 9.69 12.15 16.47
C LYS A 56 9.90 12.06 17.98
N TYR A 57 9.66 10.91 18.59
CA TYR A 57 9.70 10.77 20.05
C TYR A 57 11.06 10.34 20.59
N ASN A 58 11.93 9.77 19.76
CA ASN A 58 13.29 9.41 20.15
C ASN A 58 14.34 10.45 19.73
N GLY A 59 13.95 11.45 18.92
CA GLY A 59 14.81 12.57 18.57
C GLY A 59 15.82 12.32 17.47
N GLY A 60 15.78 11.17 16.80
CA GLY A 60 16.69 10.84 15.69
C GLY A 60 16.08 11.09 14.32
N MET A 61 16.92 11.22 13.32
CA MET A 61 16.51 11.35 11.91
C MET A 61 16.49 10.03 11.16
N GLU A 62 16.95 8.96 11.77
CA GLU A 62 17.07 7.66 11.11
C GLU A 62 15.72 7.14 10.64
N GLY A 63 14.67 7.27 11.46
CA GLY A 63 13.33 6.83 11.08
C GLY A 63 12.76 7.61 9.91
N VAL A 64 13.07 8.92 9.84
CA VAL A 64 12.66 9.75 8.70
C VAL A 64 13.34 9.26 7.42
N MET A 65 14.64 8.95 7.49
CA MET A 65 15.38 8.42 6.35
C MET A 65 14.84 7.07 5.89
N PHE A 66 14.57 6.16 6.83
CA PHE A 66 13.97 4.87 6.50
C PHE A 66 12.59 5.04 5.88
N ALA A 67 11.77 5.95 6.41
CA ALA A 67 10.45 6.23 5.84
C ALA A 67 10.55 6.73 4.40
N LEU A 68 11.49 7.61 4.11
CA LEU A 68 11.72 8.10 2.75
C LEU A 68 12.11 6.97 1.79
N PHE A 69 13.01 6.07 2.21
CA PHE A 69 13.38 4.91 1.42
C PHE A 69 12.18 4.01 1.14
N VAL A 70 11.35 3.75 2.15
CA VAL A 70 10.15 2.91 1.97
C VAL A 70 9.17 3.57 1.03
N ILE A 71 8.98 4.90 1.09
CA ILE A 71 8.11 5.63 0.17
C ILE A 71 8.60 5.49 -1.26
N VAL A 72 9.91 5.65 -1.49
CA VAL A 72 10.48 5.52 -2.84
C VAL A 72 10.33 4.11 -3.38
N ILE A 73 10.63 3.09 -2.57
CA ILE A 73 10.48 1.68 -2.95
C ILE A 73 9.02 1.37 -3.22
N ALA A 74 8.11 1.81 -2.36
CA ALA A 74 6.68 1.58 -2.53
C ALA A 74 6.15 2.22 -3.80
N ALA A 75 6.57 3.44 -4.10
CA ALA A 75 6.18 4.13 -5.33
C ALA A 75 6.67 3.39 -6.58
N ALA A 76 7.92 2.91 -6.56
CA ALA A 76 8.48 2.14 -7.66
C ALA A 76 7.75 0.81 -7.85
N GLU A 77 7.49 0.09 -6.76
CA GLU A 77 6.76 -1.18 -6.81
C GLU A 77 5.32 -0.99 -7.30
N ALA A 78 4.64 0.05 -6.82
CA ALA A 78 3.28 0.36 -7.26
C ALA A 78 3.24 0.69 -8.75
N ALA A 79 4.19 1.46 -9.25
CA ALA A 79 4.26 1.80 -10.67
C ALA A 79 4.49 0.56 -11.54
N ILE A 80 5.40 -0.32 -11.14
CA ILE A 80 5.69 -1.55 -11.87
C ILE A 80 4.48 -2.49 -11.82
N ALA A 81 3.91 -2.69 -10.66
CA ALA A 81 2.75 -3.58 -10.49
C ALA A 81 1.55 -3.09 -11.30
N LEU A 82 1.29 -1.79 -11.28
CA LEU A 82 0.20 -1.19 -12.03
C LEU A 82 0.44 -1.33 -13.53
N ALA A 83 1.67 -1.13 -14.00
CA ALA A 83 2.02 -1.31 -15.41
C ALA A 83 1.80 -2.76 -15.85
N ILE A 84 2.16 -3.73 -15.02
CA ILE A 84 1.93 -5.15 -15.29
C ILE A 84 0.43 -5.45 -15.38
N VAL A 85 -0.36 -4.95 -14.43
CA VAL A 85 -1.81 -5.17 -14.41
C VAL A 85 -2.47 -4.57 -15.66
N ILE A 86 -2.07 -3.36 -16.05
CA ILE A 86 -2.58 -2.70 -17.25
C ILE A 86 -2.22 -3.50 -18.50
N ASN A 87 -0.98 -3.99 -18.59
CA ASN A 87 -0.53 -4.81 -19.71
C ASN A 87 -1.33 -6.11 -19.82
N ILE A 88 -1.52 -6.80 -18.72
CA ILE A 88 -2.33 -8.04 -18.67
C ILE A 88 -3.75 -7.74 -19.14
N PHE A 89 -4.34 -6.66 -18.66
CA PHE A 89 -5.69 -6.26 -19.04
C PHE A 89 -5.79 -6.02 -20.56
N LYS A 90 -4.81 -5.34 -21.13
CA LYS A 90 -4.76 -5.08 -22.58
C LYS A 90 -4.66 -6.36 -23.38
N ILE A 91 -3.84 -7.32 -22.93
CA ILE A 91 -3.68 -8.61 -23.59
C ILE A 91 -5.00 -9.39 -23.58
N PHE A 92 -5.66 -9.47 -22.42
CA PHE A 92 -6.95 -10.15 -22.31
C PHE A 92 -8.02 -9.52 -23.21
N LYS A 93 -8.09 -8.20 -23.23
CA LYS A 93 -9.03 -7.47 -24.08
C LYS A 93 -8.78 -7.76 -25.56
N SER A 94 -7.52 -7.82 -25.96
CA SER A 94 -7.13 -8.14 -27.33
C SER A 94 -7.52 -9.56 -27.71
N VAL A 95 -7.30 -10.52 -26.81
CA VAL A 95 -7.67 -11.93 -27.02
C VAL A 95 -9.18 -12.08 -27.13
N ASP A 96 -9.95 -11.39 -26.29
CA ASP A 96 -11.40 -11.42 -26.36
C ASP A 96 -11.94 -10.93 -27.71
N VAL A 97 -11.38 -9.85 -28.22
CA VAL A 97 -11.75 -9.30 -29.53
C VAL A 97 -11.41 -10.32 -30.64
N SER A 98 -10.26 -10.94 -30.59
CA SER A 98 -9.86 -11.98 -31.55
C SER A 98 -10.79 -13.19 -31.50
N SER A 99 -11.20 -13.62 -30.31
CA SER A 99 -12.15 -14.71 -30.12
C SER A 99 -13.50 -14.40 -30.74
N ILE A 100 -14.00 -13.17 -30.54
CA ILE A 100 -15.28 -12.73 -31.11
C ILE A 100 -15.21 -12.73 -32.64
N ASP A 101 -14.14 -12.23 -33.23
CA ASP A 101 -13.94 -12.19 -34.66
C ASP A 101 -13.87 -13.60 -35.25
N SER A 102 -13.19 -14.54 -34.59
CA SER A 102 -13.13 -15.95 -35.00
C SER A 102 -14.50 -16.61 -34.96
N MET A 103 -15.34 -16.25 -33.99
CA MET A 103 -16.69 -16.82 -33.88
C MET A 103 -17.66 -16.29 -34.89
N LYS A 104 -17.41 -15.14 -35.51
CA LYS A 104 -18.26 -14.55 -36.55
C LYS A 104 -18.04 -15.17 -37.93
N GLU A 105 -16.90 -15.80 -38.15
CA GLU A 105 -16.62 -16.53 -39.40
C GLU A 105 -17.19 -17.94 -39.37
#